data_f53b68ce17f3153fc21bfae4686c0bf5
#
_entry.id   f53b68ce17f3153fc21bfae4686c0bf5
#
_cell.length_a   1.000
_cell.length_b   1.000
_cell.length_c   1.000
_cell.angle_alpha   90.00
_cell.angle_beta   90.00
_cell.angle_gamma   90.00
#
_symmetry.space_group_name_H-M   'P 1'
#
loop_
_entity.id
_entity.type
_entity.pdbx_description
1 polymer ?
#
loop_
_entity_poly.entity_id
_entity_poly.type
_entity_poly.pdbx_seq_one_letter_code
_entity_poly.pdbx_strand_id
1 'polypeptide(L)' 'MTQNADIELDVSELQCPMPLLKAKLALNGLDPQQVLKVIATDPGSEKDFHLFIEQSNHQILDFQKDDEAYFYWIQKG' A
#
# COMPACT_ATOMS: atom_id res chain seq x y z
N MET A 1 -3.68 -17.72 -1.78
CA MET A 1 -4.58 -17.08 -2.73
C MET A 1 -4.48 -15.58 -2.61
N THR A 2 -4.40 -14.88 -3.74
CA THR A 2 -4.20 -13.44 -3.73
C THR A 2 -5.48 -12.72 -3.32
N GLN A 3 -5.37 -11.70 -2.48
CA GLN A 3 -6.51 -10.87 -2.14
C GLN A 3 -6.98 -10.10 -3.37
N ASN A 4 -8.28 -9.96 -3.51
CA ASN A 4 -8.85 -9.11 -4.54
C ASN A 4 -8.84 -7.66 -4.05
N ALA A 5 -8.32 -6.77 -4.86
CA ALA A 5 -8.28 -5.36 -4.52
C ALA A 5 -9.38 -4.60 -5.25
N ASP A 6 -9.97 -3.64 -4.58
CA ASP A 6 -10.96 -2.76 -5.21
C ASP A 6 -10.29 -1.74 -6.12
N ILE A 7 -9.10 -1.29 -5.75
CA ILE A 7 -8.30 -0.35 -6.52
C ILE A 7 -6.85 -0.81 -6.51
N GLU A 8 -6.17 -0.65 -7.63
CA GLU A 8 -4.75 -0.92 -7.75
C GLU A 8 -4.02 0.40 -8.00
N LEU A 9 -3.00 0.68 -7.20
CA LEU A 9 -2.19 1.88 -7.30
C LEU A 9 -0.76 1.49 -7.61
N ASP A 10 -0.28 1.90 -8.77
CA ASP A 10 1.09 1.64 -9.20
C ASP A 10 1.92 2.88 -8.93
N VAL A 11 2.80 2.79 -7.94
CA VAL A 11 3.74 3.86 -7.61
C VAL A 11 5.18 3.42 -7.87
N SER A 12 5.35 2.50 -8.81
CA SER A 12 6.67 2.07 -9.25
C SER A 12 7.49 3.27 -9.70
N GLU A 13 8.79 3.21 -9.41
CA GLU A 13 9.74 4.25 -9.79
C GLU A 13 9.61 5.55 -9.01
N LEU A 14 8.59 5.69 -8.16
CA LEU A 14 8.51 6.83 -7.24
C LEU A 14 9.37 6.54 -6.02
N GLN A 15 9.99 7.59 -5.50
CA GLN A 15 10.86 7.48 -4.32
C GLN A 15 10.14 7.98 -3.08
N CYS A 16 10.53 7.42 -1.93
CA CYS A 16 10.02 7.85 -0.63
C CYS A 16 10.18 9.37 -0.49
N PRO A 17 9.15 10.08 0.00
CA PRO A 17 7.91 9.57 0.59
C PRO A 17 6.74 9.47 -0.39
N MET A 18 6.96 9.61 -1.69
CA MET A 18 5.88 9.71 -2.67
C MET A 18 4.98 8.48 -2.72
N PRO A 19 5.50 7.22 -2.67
CA PRO A 19 4.61 6.07 -2.65
C PRO A 19 3.60 6.12 -1.51
N LEU A 20 4.06 6.50 -0.32
CA LEU A 20 3.18 6.57 0.83
C LEU A 20 2.15 7.68 0.69
N LEU A 21 2.55 8.85 0.19
CA LEU A 21 1.62 9.95 -0.01
C LEU A 21 0.52 9.59 -1.00
N LYS A 22 0.88 8.93 -2.10
CA LYS A 22 -0.10 8.48 -3.08
C LYS A 22 -1.05 7.46 -2.48
N ALA A 23 -0.53 6.54 -1.68
CA ALA A 23 -1.37 5.53 -1.02
C ALA A 23 -2.35 6.16 -0.05
N LYS A 24 -1.90 7.17 0.73
CA LYS A 24 -2.79 7.88 1.65
C LYS A 24 -3.94 8.55 0.90
N LEU A 25 -3.64 9.20 -0.21
CA LEU A 25 -4.68 9.85 -1.02
C LEU A 25 -5.67 8.83 -1.57
N ALA A 26 -5.17 7.70 -2.05
CA ALA A 26 -6.04 6.64 -2.57
C ALA A 26 -6.93 6.07 -1.48
N LEU A 27 -6.38 5.83 -0.29
CA LEU A 27 -7.16 5.31 0.83
C LEU A 27 -8.26 6.28 1.25
N ASN A 28 -8.00 7.58 1.19
CA ASN A 28 -9.02 8.57 1.54
C ASN A 28 -10.23 8.52 0.63
N GLY A 29 -10.07 8.02 -0.59
CA GLY A 29 -11.16 7.87 -1.53
C GLY A 29 -11.91 6.55 -1.44
N LEU A 30 -11.47 5.65 -0.57
CA LEU A 30 -12.10 4.34 -0.42
C LEU A 30 -13.13 4.34 0.70
N ASP A 31 -14.10 3.44 0.59
CA ASP A 31 -15.03 3.15 1.67
C ASP A 31 -14.40 2.18 2.66
N PRO A 32 -14.87 2.16 3.92
CA PRO A 32 -14.35 1.21 4.88
C PRO A 32 -14.41 -0.21 4.37
N GLN A 33 -13.37 -0.98 4.66
CA GLN A 33 -13.20 -2.39 4.28
C GLN A 33 -12.86 -2.62 2.80
N GLN A 34 -12.82 -1.58 1.98
CA GLN A 34 -12.30 -1.73 0.63
C GLN A 34 -10.79 -1.92 0.67
N VAL A 35 -10.26 -2.58 -0.34
CA VAL A 35 -8.85 -2.98 -0.38
C VAL A 35 -8.11 -2.23 -1.48
N LEU A 36 -6.97 -1.66 -1.12
CA LEU A 36 -6.06 -1.00 -2.04
C LEU A 36 -4.84 -1.89 -2.22
N LYS A 37 -4.53 -2.21 -3.48
CA LYS A 37 -3.26 -2.86 -3.81
C LYS A 37 -2.27 -1.80 -4.24
N VAL A 38 -1.11 -1.76 -3.58
CA VAL A 38 -0.05 -0.81 -3.92
C VAL A 38 1.14 -1.56 -4.45
N ILE A 39 1.69 -1.08 -5.56
CA ILE A 39 2.91 -1.63 -6.16
C ILE A 39 3.98 -0.55 -6.06
N ALA A 40 5.07 -0.83 -5.36
CA ALA A 40 6.16 0.13 -5.16
C ALA A 40 7.50 -0.54 -5.45
N THR A 41 8.48 0.24 -5.85
CA THR A 41 9.84 -0.27 -6.11
C THR A 41 10.87 0.34 -5.19
N ASP A 42 10.53 1.38 -4.43
CA ASP A 42 11.47 2.01 -3.52
C ASP A 42 11.67 1.16 -2.26
N PRO A 43 12.92 0.80 -1.92
CA PRO A 43 13.19 -0.03 -0.73
C PRO A 43 12.70 0.61 0.58
N GLY A 44 12.68 1.94 0.66
CA GLY A 44 12.19 2.62 1.85
C GLY A 44 10.69 2.51 2.06
N SER A 45 9.95 2.11 1.03
CA SER A 45 8.49 2.01 1.14
C SER A 45 8.05 0.96 2.15
N GLU A 46 8.80 -0.11 2.31
CA GLU A 46 8.42 -1.19 3.22
C GLU A 46 8.28 -0.65 4.64
N LYS A 47 9.31 0.04 5.13
CA LYS A 47 9.30 0.59 6.48
C LYS A 47 8.23 1.65 6.62
N ASP A 48 8.11 2.53 5.64
CA ASP A 48 7.16 3.64 5.69
C ASP A 48 5.72 3.13 5.74
N PHE A 49 5.40 2.13 4.91
CA PHE A 49 4.04 1.59 4.88
C PHE A 49 3.69 0.86 6.17
N HIS A 50 4.61 0.04 6.69
CA HIS A 50 4.34 -0.67 7.94
C HIS A 50 4.14 0.31 9.10
N LEU A 51 4.95 1.36 9.16
CA LEU A 51 4.83 2.36 10.22
C LEU A 51 3.51 3.13 10.09
N PHE A 52 3.14 3.53 8.87
CA PHE A 52 1.88 4.22 8.63
C PHE A 52 0.69 3.36 9.05
N ILE A 53 0.68 2.10 8.64
CA ILE A 53 -0.44 1.21 8.96
C ILE A 53 -0.54 1.00 10.48
N GLU A 54 0.60 0.83 11.15
CA GLU A 54 0.61 0.64 12.60
C GLU A 54 -0.04 1.82 13.34
N GLN A 55 0.13 3.04 12.80
CA GLN A 55 -0.40 4.25 13.41
C GLN A 55 -1.79 4.63 12.90
N SER A 56 -2.38 3.80 12.05
CA SER A 56 -3.67 4.10 11.41
C SER A 56 -4.72 3.10 11.84
N ASN A 57 -5.94 3.28 11.30
CA ASN A 57 -7.02 2.30 11.45
C ASN A 57 -7.04 1.27 10.32
N HIS A 58 -6.13 1.41 9.35
CA HIS A 58 -6.06 0.49 8.21
C HIS A 58 -5.30 -0.77 8.60
N GLN A 59 -5.42 -1.82 7.77
CA GLN A 59 -4.72 -3.07 8.00
C GLN A 59 -4.03 -3.53 6.72
N ILE A 60 -2.85 -4.10 6.87
CA ILE A 60 -2.21 -4.80 5.76
C ILE A 60 -2.73 -6.24 5.78
N LEU A 61 -3.48 -6.60 4.73
CA LEU A 61 -4.02 -7.95 4.59
C LEU A 61 -2.98 -8.91 4.06
N ASP A 62 -2.09 -8.41 3.21
CA ASP A 62 -1.04 -9.23 2.62
C ASP A 62 0.10 -8.33 2.18
N PHE A 63 1.30 -8.87 2.20
CA PHE A 63 2.50 -8.19 1.75
C PHE A 63 3.38 -9.19 1.03
N GLN A 64 3.81 -8.85 -0.17
CA GLN A 64 4.73 -9.69 -0.93
C GLN A 64 5.83 -8.82 -1.50
N LYS A 65 7.00 -9.39 -1.66
CA LYS A 65 8.10 -8.70 -2.31
C LYS A 65 8.93 -9.68 -3.12
N ASP A 66 9.49 -9.16 -4.20
CA ASP A 66 10.46 -9.89 -4.99
C ASP A 66 11.69 -8.99 -5.19
N ASP A 67 12.57 -9.35 -6.13
CA ASP A 67 13.81 -8.60 -6.34
C ASP A 67 13.58 -7.19 -6.89
N GLU A 68 12.40 -6.92 -7.42
CA GLU A 68 12.15 -5.68 -8.15
C GLU A 68 11.07 -4.82 -7.53
N ALA A 69 10.11 -5.41 -6.77
CA ALA A 69 8.94 -4.67 -6.35
C ALA A 69 8.41 -5.15 -4.99
N TYR A 70 7.62 -4.28 -4.39
CA TYR A 70 6.90 -4.53 -3.15
C TYR A 70 5.42 -4.41 -3.42
N PHE A 71 4.62 -5.35 -2.91
CA PHE A 71 3.18 -5.39 -3.14
C PHE A 71 2.48 -5.37 -1.78
N TYR A 72 1.56 -4.42 -1.62
CA TYR A 72 0.82 -4.25 -0.37
C TYR A 72 -0.67 -4.34 -0.66
N TRP A 73 -1.39 -5.14 0.13
CA TRP A 73 -2.85 -5.19 0.11
C TRP A 73 -3.33 -4.57 1.41
N ILE A 74 -3.88 -3.37 1.32
CA ILE A 74 -4.24 -2.57 2.48
C ILE A 74 -5.74 -2.42 2.53
N GLN A 75 -6.34 -2.84 3.65
CA GLN A 75 -7.77 -2.68 3.86
C GLN A 75 -8.03 -1.35 4.56
N LYS A 76 -8.95 -0.59 4.00
CA LYS A 76 -9.39 0.69 4.58
C LYS A 76 -10.09 0.45 5.90
N GLY A 77 -9.65 1.18 6.92
CA GLY A 77 -10.27 1.11 8.25
C GLY A 77 -11.53 1.94 8.41
#